data_fb695b521c80554183300a62d34b0bcb
#
_entry.id   fb695b521c80554183300a62d34b0bcb
#
_cell.length_a   1.000
_cell.length_b   1.000
_cell.length_c   1.000
_cell.angle_alpha   90.00
_cell.angle_beta   90.00
_cell.angle_gamma   90.00
#
_symmetry.space_group_name_H-M   'P 1'
#
loop_
_entity.id
_entity.type
_entity.pdbx_description
1 polymer ?
#
loop_
_entity_poly.entity_id
_entity_poly.type
_entity_poly.pdbx_seq_one_letter_code
_entity_poly.pdbx_strand_id
1 'polypeptide(L)'
;QLNIEHIQQRQFSAVDVPSHQLLEFSALSEKLLELSQTSRAYQQAQQKWTDSLIASVAHAIDAKSSYPTHHCVLVPELSMLLANEADKSNEQIFKYFKLDDEDKQREFRLAAWLHSFGKITTPEYLVDKRTKLEMLYNRIHEIRMRFEVLWRDAEIEFWQQTLQRPENREMNEEALKVKQLQLKDDFAFIAQCNIGTEFMDQNTNERLKRLAKITWERHFDDQLGLSPVELDQQTDATTTLPVTEQLLADKAEHIIPRNQKAAEDAWAGENLSQPEYGFNHGELYNLTIESGTLTKEERFRINEHILTTIKMLESLPYPDELSNIPRYATTHLETMNGTGYPRGLTADDLSVPERIIMLANVFEALTAADRPYKKAKTLSVAIFILHQLVEQELMDRDVFELFLTSGVYKHYAEKFMAPEQIDEVDINKFLREEERYI
;
A
#
# COMPACT_ATOMS: atom_id res chain seq x y z
N GLN A 1 -24.01 43.49 22.68
CA GLN A 1 -24.49 42.12 22.91
C GLN A 1 -24.12 41.23 21.70
N LEU A 2 -24.45 41.64 20.47
CA LEU A 2 -24.17 40.89 19.25
C LEU A 2 -22.66 40.54 19.08
N ASN A 3 -21.77 41.50 19.34
CA ASN A 3 -20.33 41.30 19.27
C ASN A 3 -19.80 40.33 20.33
N ILE A 4 -20.41 40.28 21.51
CA ILE A 4 -20.06 39.32 22.56
C ILE A 4 -20.51 37.92 22.15
N GLU A 5 -21.68 37.78 21.54
CA GLU A 5 -22.19 36.52 20.98
C GLU A 5 -21.28 35.99 19.85
N HIS A 6 -20.82 36.84 18.93
CA HIS A 6 -19.86 36.47 17.89
C HIS A 6 -18.53 36.01 18.46
N ILE A 7 -18.01 36.65 19.49
CA ILE A 7 -16.79 36.22 20.19
C ILE A 7 -17.00 34.88 20.87
N GLN A 8 -18.13 34.65 21.53
CA GLN A 8 -18.47 33.40 22.19
C GLN A 8 -18.62 32.25 21.19
N GLN A 9 -19.16 32.53 19.98
CA GLN A 9 -19.30 31.58 18.87
C GLN A 9 -18.04 31.45 18.03
N ARG A 10 -16.90 32.08 18.41
CA ARG A 10 -15.64 32.12 17.65
C ARG A 10 -15.74 32.74 16.24
N GLN A 11 -16.77 33.55 16.00
CA GLN A 11 -16.98 34.27 14.73
C GLN A 11 -16.24 35.61 14.73
N PHE A 12 -14.93 35.61 14.88
CA PHE A 12 -14.10 36.80 15.05
C PHE A 12 -14.09 37.75 13.85
N SER A 13 -14.37 37.24 12.65
CA SER A 13 -14.51 38.06 11.44
C SER A 13 -15.78 38.88 11.39
N ALA A 14 -16.80 38.50 12.16
CA ALA A 14 -18.09 39.17 12.21
C ALA A 14 -18.18 40.23 13.30
N VAL A 15 -17.07 40.47 14.05
CA VAL A 15 -17.05 41.50 15.09
C VAL A 15 -16.93 42.88 14.46
N ASP A 16 -18.02 43.66 14.47
CA ASP A 16 -18.07 45.05 14.01
C ASP A 16 -18.11 45.99 15.22
N VAL A 17 -17.22 46.96 15.22
CA VAL A 17 -17.09 47.91 16.32
C VAL A 17 -17.61 49.28 15.87
N PRO A 18 -18.85 49.67 16.27
CA PRO A 18 -19.38 50.95 15.90
C PRO A 18 -18.60 52.11 16.58
N SER A 19 -18.40 53.19 15.85
CA SER A 19 -17.77 54.39 16.38
C SER A 19 -18.75 55.11 17.33
N HIS A 20 -18.45 55.12 18.62
CA HIS A 20 -19.25 55.81 19.61
C HIS A 20 -18.59 57.12 20.06
N GLN A 21 -19.40 58.15 20.27
CA GLN A 21 -18.93 59.45 20.71
C GLN A 21 -18.63 59.55 22.23
N LEU A 22 -19.02 58.57 23.03
CA LEU A 22 -18.73 58.48 24.45
C LEU A 22 -17.42 57.74 24.72
N LEU A 23 -16.48 58.38 25.40
CA LEU A 23 -15.13 57.91 25.73
C LEU A 23 -15.13 56.50 26.36
N GLU A 24 -16.09 56.19 27.24
CA GLU A 24 -16.17 54.87 27.91
C GLU A 24 -16.54 53.72 26.92
N PHE A 25 -17.43 53.98 25.96
CA PHE A 25 -17.82 53.04 24.95
C PHE A 25 -16.72 52.84 23.89
N SER A 26 -15.95 53.88 23.60
CA SER A 26 -14.79 53.80 22.72
C SER A 26 -13.72 52.86 23.28
N ALA A 27 -13.35 53.01 24.55
CA ALA A 27 -12.37 52.16 25.23
C ALA A 27 -12.82 50.68 25.30
N LEU A 28 -14.12 50.44 25.54
CA LEU A 28 -14.67 49.07 25.52
C LEU A 28 -14.65 48.49 24.11
N SER A 29 -14.98 49.27 23.10
CA SER A 29 -14.95 48.86 21.69
C SER A 29 -13.54 48.49 21.23
N GLU A 30 -12.53 49.28 21.60
CA GLU A 30 -11.11 48.99 21.33
C GLU A 30 -10.67 47.69 21.99
N LYS A 31 -11.03 47.46 23.25
CA LYS A 31 -10.73 46.25 23.99
C LYS A 31 -11.38 44.99 23.36
N LEU A 32 -12.60 45.08 22.88
CA LEU A 32 -13.30 44.00 22.19
C LEU A 32 -12.63 43.68 20.85
N LEU A 33 -12.21 44.70 20.11
CA LEU A 33 -11.48 44.53 18.86
C LEU A 33 -10.12 43.86 19.10
N GLU A 34 -9.34 44.32 20.08
CA GLU A 34 -8.07 43.76 20.48
C GLU A 34 -8.22 42.27 20.88
N LEU A 35 -9.24 41.97 21.71
CA LEU A 35 -9.54 40.61 22.13
C LEU A 35 -9.90 39.72 20.92
N SER A 36 -10.74 40.19 20.00
CA SER A 36 -11.11 39.50 18.78
C SER A 36 -9.91 39.20 17.90
N GLN A 37 -9.04 40.20 17.68
CA GLN A 37 -7.81 40.05 16.89
C GLN A 37 -6.84 39.04 17.53
N THR A 38 -6.64 39.14 18.87
CA THR A 38 -5.77 38.20 19.59
C THR A 38 -6.31 36.77 19.54
N SER A 39 -7.61 36.59 19.75
CA SER A 39 -8.26 35.29 19.69
C SER A 39 -8.17 34.66 18.28
N ARG A 40 -8.37 35.48 17.24
CA ARG A 40 -8.22 35.05 15.84
C ARG A 40 -6.79 34.64 15.54
N ALA A 41 -5.81 35.42 15.96
CA ALA A 41 -4.38 35.09 15.77
C ALA A 41 -4.01 33.79 16.49
N TYR A 42 -4.52 33.58 17.70
CA TYR A 42 -4.31 32.33 18.45
C TYR A 42 -4.93 31.13 17.74
N GLN A 43 -6.18 31.25 17.26
CA GLN A 43 -6.85 30.18 16.50
C GLN A 43 -6.09 29.84 15.24
N GLN A 44 -5.65 30.82 14.46
CA GLN A 44 -4.84 30.58 13.24
C GLN A 44 -3.51 29.92 13.57
N ALA A 45 -2.83 30.33 14.63
CA ALA A 45 -1.59 29.69 15.06
C ALA A 45 -1.81 28.22 15.46
N GLN A 46 -2.90 27.96 16.20
CA GLN A 46 -3.26 26.58 16.58
C GLN A 46 -3.60 25.72 15.37
N GLN A 47 -4.38 26.23 14.42
CA GLN A 47 -4.69 25.52 13.17
C GLN A 47 -3.40 25.21 12.41
N LYS A 48 -2.53 26.19 12.19
CA LYS A 48 -1.26 26.02 11.49
C LYS A 48 -0.35 24.99 12.19
N TRP A 49 -0.31 25.00 13.51
CA TRP A 49 0.46 24.02 14.29
C TRP A 49 -0.09 22.60 14.10
N THR A 50 -1.41 22.42 14.17
CA THR A 50 -2.08 21.13 13.96
C THR A 50 -1.83 20.62 12.56
N ASP A 51 -1.99 21.45 11.52
CA ASP A 51 -1.76 21.08 10.12
C ASP A 51 -0.29 20.67 9.90
N SER A 52 0.65 21.41 10.52
CA SER A 52 2.09 21.06 10.45
C SER A 52 2.40 19.73 11.16
N LEU A 53 1.73 19.45 12.27
CA LEU A 53 1.88 18.17 12.97
C LEU A 53 1.37 17.01 12.11
N ILE A 54 0.19 17.15 11.51
CA ILE A 54 -0.38 16.14 10.61
C ILE A 54 0.53 15.91 9.41
N ALA A 55 1.03 16.97 8.77
CA ALA A 55 1.99 16.87 7.69
C ALA A 55 3.28 16.14 8.13
N SER A 56 3.79 16.43 9.33
CA SER A 56 4.98 15.76 9.88
C SER A 56 4.74 14.27 10.10
N VAL A 57 3.54 13.86 10.53
CA VAL A 57 3.16 12.44 10.65
C VAL A 57 3.08 11.79 9.28
N ALA A 58 2.49 12.45 8.28
CA ALA A 58 2.46 11.94 6.91
C ALA A 58 3.87 11.71 6.34
N HIS A 59 4.78 12.67 6.55
CA HIS A 59 6.20 12.51 6.20
C HIS A 59 6.89 11.36 6.95
N ALA A 60 6.57 11.16 8.22
CA ALA A 60 7.14 10.05 9.00
C ALA A 60 6.66 8.68 8.50
N ILE A 61 5.43 8.59 7.98
CA ILE A 61 4.90 7.38 7.35
C ILE A 61 5.64 7.10 6.04
N ASP A 62 5.86 8.11 5.20
CA ASP A 62 6.64 7.97 3.96
C ASP A 62 8.11 7.59 4.26
N ALA A 63 8.71 8.17 5.29
CA ALA A 63 10.09 7.87 5.71
C ALA A 63 10.28 6.45 6.29
N LYS A 64 9.20 5.71 6.54
CA LYS A 64 9.25 4.34 7.04
C LYS A 64 9.74 3.33 6.00
N SER A 65 9.49 3.60 4.72
CA SER A 65 10.06 2.80 3.63
C SER A 65 11.55 3.07 3.47
N SER A 66 12.34 2.04 3.16
CA SER A 66 13.76 2.18 2.79
C SER A 66 13.97 2.99 1.51
N TYR A 67 12.91 3.22 0.77
CA TYR A 67 12.91 4.05 -0.45
C TYR A 67 12.20 5.37 -0.18
N PRO A 68 12.66 6.48 -0.78
CA PRO A 68 12.00 7.77 -0.63
C PRO A 68 10.62 7.71 -1.29
N THR A 69 9.60 7.36 -0.51
CA THR A 69 8.22 7.46 -0.94
C THR A 69 7.72 8.88 -0.67
N HIS A 70 6.90 9.40 -1.56
CA HIS A 70 6.24 10.70 -1.38
C HIS A 70 4.72 10.56 -1.45
N HIS A 71 4.22 9.33 -1.32
CA HIS A 71 2.81 8.99 -1.48
C HIS A 71 1.89 9.82 -0.57
N CYS A 72 2.23 9.89 0.72
CA CYS A 72 1.41 10.64 1.69
C CYS A 72 1.44 12.16 1.47
N VAL A 73 2.35 12.67 0.62
CA VAL A 73 2.44 14.08 0.22
C VAL A 73 1.81 14.32 -1.15
N LEU A 74 2.06 13.42 -2.10
CA LEU A 74 1.63 13.61 -3.49
C LEU A 74 0.14 13.33 -3.71
N VAL A 75 -0.45 12.38 -2.99
CA VAL A 75 -1.90 12.14 -3.06
C VAL A 75 -2.70 13.36 -2.62
N PRO A 76 -2.40 14.04 -1.49
CA PRO A 76 -3.05 15.30 -1.12
C PRO A 76 -2.88 16.41 -2.17
N GLU A 77 -1.68 16.58 -2.71
CA GLU A 77 -1.41 17.58 -3.76
C GLU A 77 -2.29 17.34 -4.99
N LEU A 78 -2.32 16.10 -5.50
CA LEU A 78 -3.16 15.73 -6.64
C LEU A 78 -4.64 15.89 -6.33
N SER A 79 -5.07 15.44 -5.14
CA SER A 79 -6.47 15.56 -4.70
C SER A 79 -6.91 17.02 -4.66
N MET A 80 -6.08 17.93 -4.12
CA MET A 80 -6.39 19.37 -4.07
C MET A 80 -6.44 20.00 -5.46
N LEU A 81 -5.53 19.63 -6.38
CA LEU A 81 -5.57 20.10 -7.76
C LEU A 81 -6.90 19.73 -8.43
N LEU A 82 -7.29 18.46 -8.31
CA LEU A 82 -8.52 17.96 -8.92
C LEU A 82 -9.78 18.52 -8.25
N ALA A 83 -9.78 18.67 -6.93
CA ALA A 83 -10.88 19.24 -6.19
C ALA A 83 -11.12 20.72 -6.55
N ASN A 84 -10.06 21.49 -6.78
CA ASN A 84 -10.17 22.87 -7.26
C ASN A 84 -10.80 22.97 -8.66
N GLU A 85 -10.56 22.01 -9.54
CA GLU A 85 -11.22 21.98 -10.84
C GLU A 85 -12.68 21.51 -10.72
N ALA A 86 -12.97 20.55 -9.82
CA ALA A 86 -14.33 20.13 -9.53
C ALA A 86 -15.20 21.25 -8.97
N ASP A 87 -14.64 22.12 -8.09
CA ASP A 87 -15.34 23.31 -7.55
C ASP A 87 -15.74 24.31 -8.64
N LYS A 88 -14.92 24.44 -9.70
CA LYS A 88 -15.18 25.34 -10.83
C LYS A 88 -16.13 24.72 -11.86
N SER A 89 -16.26 23.39 -11.88
CA SER A 89 -17.08 22.69 -12.87
C SER A 89 -18.57 22.96 -12.69
N ASN A 90 -19.27 23.06 -13.83
CA ASN A 90 -20.72 23.21 -13.87
C ASN A 90 -21.46 21.89 -14.13
N GLU A 91 -20.74 20.79 -14.26
CA GLU A 91 -21.34 19.48 -14.42
C GLU A 91 -22.23 19.08 -13.25
N GLN A 92 -23.30 18.33 -13.54
CA GLN A 92 -24.35 18.05 -12.55
C GLN A 92 -23.82 17.38 -11.28
N ILE A 93 -22.83 16.49 -11.38
CA ILE A 93 -22.25 15.78 -10.25
C ILE A 93 -21.45 16.71 -9.31
N PHE A 94 -20.78 17.73 -9.88
CA PHE A 94 -19.96 18.68 -9.13
C PHE A 94 -20.75 19.90 -8.64
N LYS A 95 -22.00 20.07 -9.06
CA LYS A 95 -22.83 21.25 -8.78
C LYS A 95 -22.92 21.62 -7.30
N TYR A 96 -22.98 20.61 -6.44
CA TYR A 96 -23.13 20.79 -4.99
C TYR A 96 -21.79 20.62 -4.24
N PHE A 97 -20.73 20.32 -4.94
CA PHE A 97 -19.39 20.29 -4.37
C PHE A 97 -18.77 21.69 -4.46
N LYS A 98 -18.51 22.30 -3.30
CA LYS A 98 -17.91 23.63 -3.22
C LYS A 98 -16.80 23.67 -2.17
N LEU A 99 -15.66 24.21 -2.58
CA LEU A 99 -14.48 24.50 -1.74
C LEU A 99 -14.31 26.02 -1.53
N ASP A 100 -15.42 26.74 -1.46
CA ASP A 100 -15.51 28.19 -1.34
C ASP A 100 -15.11 28.73 0.05
N ASP A 101 -14.95 27.84 1.04
CA ASP A 101 -14.61 28.12 2.42
C ASP A 101 -13.23 27.55 2.78
N GLU A 102 -12.42 28.31 3.52
CA GLU A 102 -11.10 27.87 4.01
C GLU A 102 -11.19 26.61 4.87
N ASP A 103 -12.26 26.43 5.66
CA ASP A 103 -12.46 25.28 6.52
C ASP A 103 -12.75 24.02 5.70
N LYS A 104 -13.56 24.10 4.64
CA LYS A 104 -13.81 22.97 3.71
C LYS A 104 -12.54 22.55 2.97
N GLN A 105 -11.75 23.52 2.49
CA GLN A 105 -10.46 23.24 1.85
C GLN A 105 -9.49 22.56 2.81
N ARG A 106 -9.49 23.04 4.06
CA ARG A 106 -8.66 22.47 5.12
C ARG A 106 -9.11 21.06 5.48
N GLU A 107 -10.42 20.83 5.68
CA GLU A 107 -10.98 19.51 5.95
C GLU A 107 -10.59 18.49 4.89
N PHE A 108 -10.81 18.82 3.63
CA PHE A 108 -10.47 17.94 2.51
C PHE A 108 -8.97 17.64 2.42
N ARG A 109 -8.12 18.67 2.57
CA ARG A 109 -6.65 18.50 2.56
C ARG A 109 -6.17 17.64 3.72
N LEU A 110 -6.69 17.84 4.94
CA LEU A 110 -6.34 17.04 6.10
C LEU A 110 -6.78 15.56 5.93
N ALA A 111 -7.98 15.34 5.40
CA ALA A 111 -8.45 14.00 5.09
C ALA A 111 -7.55 13.30 4.08
N ALA A 112 -7.14 14.00 3.01
CA ALA A 112 -6.21 13.46 2.04
C ALA A 112 -4.83 13.15 2.65
N TRP A 113 -4.30 13.94 3.58
CA TRP A 113 -3.05 13.62 4.28
C TRP A 113 -3.18 12.41 5.21
N LEU A 114 -4.34 12.20 5.80
CA LEU A 114 -4.58 11.14 6.77
C LEU A 114 -5.04 9.81 6.13
N HIS A 115 -5.25 9.76 4.80
CA HIS A 115 -5.75 8.55 4.13
C HIS A 115 -4.90 7.30 4.38
N SER A 116 -3.60 7.46 4.51
CA SER A 116 -2.64 6.38 4.75
C SER A 116 -2.16 6.27 6.22
N PHE A 117 -2.84 6.94 7.18
CA PHE A 117 -2.38 7.05 8.56
C PHE A 117 -2.10 5.69 9.23
N GLY A 118 -2.95 4.70 9.01
CA GLY A 118 -2.78 3.35 9.55
C GLY A 118 -1.56 2.60 9.03
N LYS A 119 -0.93 3.02 7.92
CA LYS A 119 0.32 2.41 7.43
C LYS A 119 1.48 2.50 8.43
N ILE A 120 1.36 3.35 9.45
CA ILE A 120 2.32 3.42 10.55
C ILE A 120 2.46 2.08 11.28
N THR A 121 1.42 1.24 11.29
CA THR A 121 1.43 -0.09 11.91
C THR A 121 1.85 -1.22 10.97
N THR A 122 1.96 -0.98 9.67
CA THR A 122 2.37 -1.99 8.69
C THR A 122 3.87 -2.25 8.83
N PRO A 123 4.33 -3.50 8.94
CA PRO A 123 5.76 -3.82 9.01
C PRO A 123 6.51 -3.39 7.75
N GLU A 124 7.69 -2.78 7.93
CA GLU A 124 8.52 -2.25 6.84
C GLU A 124 8.90 -3.34 5.82
N TYR A 125 9.29 -4.51 6.29
CA TYR A 125 9.67 -5.63 5.42
C TYR A 125 8.55 -6.11 4.49
N LEU A 126 7.27 -5.83 4.81
CA LEU A 126 6.14 -6.11 3.93
C LEU A 126 5.96 -5.04 2.85
N VAL A 127 6.13 -3.78 3.23
CA VAL A 127 6.01 -2.65 2.30
C VAL A 127 7.10 -2.73 1.23
N ASP A 128 8.32 -3.07 1.64
CA ASP A 128 9.52 -3.09 0.79
C ASP A 128 9.82 -4.49 0.21
N LYS A 129 8.95 -5.49 0.36
CA LYS A 129 9.19 -6.87 -0.09
C LYS A 129 9.42 -6.96 -1.61
N ARG A 130 10.65 -7.32 -2.00
CA ARG A 130 11.15 -7.31 -3.39
C ARG A 130 11.01 -8.65 -4.08
N THR A 131 11.12 -9.74 -3.30
CA THR A 131 11.08 -11.11 -3.82
C THR A 131 10.12 -11.97 -3.01
N LYS A 132 9.65 -13.06 -3.60
CA LYS A 132 8.64 -13.92 -2.96
C LYS A 132 9.10 -14.57 -1.66
N LEU A 133 10.39 -14.94 -1.57
CA LEU A 133 10.99 -15.56 -0.38
C LEU A 133 11.57 -14.56 0.62
N GLU A 134 11.49 -13.26 0.32
CA GLU A 134 12.02 -12.23 1.22
C GLU A 134 11.10 -12.02 2.43
N MET A 135 11.75 -11.89 3.58
CA MET A 135 11.17 -11.43 4.85
C MET A 135 12.10 -10.38 5.45
N LEU A 136 12.84 -10.71 6.52
CA LEU A 136 13.96 -9.91 7.01
C LEU A 136 15.20 -10.06 6.11
N TYR A 137 15.32 -11.20 5.44
CA TYR A 137 16.30 -11.46 4.39
C TYR A 137 15.72 -12.42 3.34
N ASN A 138 16.40 -12.52 2.19
CA ASN A 138 15.93 -13.36 1.09
C ASN A 138 16.33 -14.83 1.30
N ARG A 139 15.37 -15.69 1.63
CA ARG A 139 15.57 -17.13 1.92
C ARG A 139 16.02 -17.95 0.71
N ILE A 140 16.13 -17.38 -0.46
CA ILE A 140 16.77 -18.03 -1.63
C ILE A 140 18.21 -18.48 -1.31
N HIS A 141 18.86 -17.84 -0.33
CA HIS A 141 20.21 -18.21 0.10
C HIS A 141 20.23 -19.57 0.80
N GLU A 142 19.21 -19.94 1.55
CA GLU A 142 19.08 -21.26 2.17
C GLU A 142 18.86 -22.33 1.07
N ILE A 143 17.99 -22.07 0.11
CA ILE A 143 17.75 -22.97 -1.01
C ILE A 143 19.04 -23.16 -1.81
N ARG A 144 19.82 -22.10 -2.05
CA ARG A 144 21.14 -22.21 -2.71
C ARG A 144 22.07 -23.15 -1.94
N MET A 145 22.12 -23.07 -0.63
CA MET A 145 22.96 -23.95 0.17
C MET A 145 22.50 -25.42 0.08
N ARG A 146 21.19 -25.69 -0.02
CA ARG A 146 20.70 -27.05 -0.26
C ARG A 146 21.13 -27.57 -1.64
N PHE A 147 21.16 -26.73 -2.67
CA PHE A 147 21.72 -27.09 -3.98
C PHE A 147 23.23 -27.37 -3.93
N GLU A 148 23.97 -26.65 -3.08
CA GLU A 148 25.39 -26.97 -2.84
C GLU A 148 25.56 -28.33 -2.15
N VAL A 149 24.66 -28.73 -1.26
CA VAL A 149 24.63 -30.10 -0.69
C VAL A 149 24.38 -31.11 -1.79
N LEU A 150 23.31 -30.96 -2.58
CA LEU A 150 22.98 -31.84 -3.69
C LEU A 150 24.12 -31.99 -4.72
N TRP A 151 24.87 -30.90 -4.93
CA TRP A 151 26.05 -30.91 -5.78
C TRP A 151 27.15 -31.81 -5.21
N ARG A 152 27.43 -31.72 -3.90
CA ARG A 152 28.41 -32.58 -3.22
C ARG A 152 27.96 -34.01 -3.15
N ASP A 153 26.68 -34.26 -2.94
CA ASP A 153 26.13 -35.62 -2.99
C ASP A 153 26.33 -36.27 -4.36
N ALA A 154 26.13 -35.54 -5.43
CA ALA A 154 26.41 -36.02 -6.79
C ALA A 154 27.91 -36.34 -7.00
N GLU A 155 28.83 -35.54 -6.47
CA GLU A 155 30.28 -35.81 -6.50
C GLU A 155 30.64 -37.06 -5.67
N ILE A 156 30.03 -37.22 -4.50
CA ILE A 156 30.21 -38.39 -3.64
C ILE A 156 29.71 -39.65 -4.37
N GLU A 157 28.52 -39.59 -4.95
CA GLU A 157 27.94 -40.69 -5.73
C GLU A 157 28.85 -41.11 -6.91
N PHE A 158 29.39 -40.15 -7.65
CA PHE A 158 30.36 -40.38 -8.72
C PHE A 158 31.59 -41.15 -8.21
N TRP A 159 32.18 -40.73 -7.09
CA TRP A 159 33.36 -41.39 -6.55
C TRP A 159 33.05 -42.80 -6.00
N GLN A 160 31.91 -42.99 -5.36
CA GLN A 160 31.46 -44.30 -4.86
C GLN A 160 31.26 -45.28 -6.02
N GLN A 161 30.57 -44.87 -7.09
CA GLN A 161 30.33 -45.69 -8.28
C GLN A 161 31.66 -46.02 -9.02
N THR A 162 32.55 -45.04 -9.10
CA THR A 162 33.85 -45.21 -9.76
C THR A 162 34.78 -46.17 -8.97
N LEU A 163 34.75 -46.09 -7.63
CA LEU A 163 35.49 -47.04 -6.79
C LEU A 163 34.97 -48.46 -6.88
N GLN A 164 33.64 -48.64 -7.00
CA GLN A 164 33.02 -49.95 -7.16
C GLN A 164 33.28 -50.57 -8.54
N ARG A 165 33.30 -49.74 -9.60
CA ARG A 165 33.48 -50.15 -10.99
C ARG A 165 34.39 -49.16 -11.73
N PRO A 166 35.72 -49.31 -11.60
CA PRO A 166 36.68 -48.37 -12.19
C PRO A 166 36.59 -48.27 -13.73
N GLU A 167 36.15 -49.36 -14.40
CA GLU A 167 35.94 -49.41 -15.85
C GLU A 167 34.86 -48.44 -16.34
N ASN A 168 33.92 -48.05 -15.50
CA ASN A 168 32.80 -47.14 -15.84
C ASN A 168 33.12 -45.65 -15.60
N ARG A 169 34.38 -45.30 -15.30
CA ARG A 169 34.73 -43.92 -14.86
C ARG A 169 34.32 -42.87 -15.87
N GLU A 170 34.54 -43.04 -17.17
CA GLU A 170 34.16 -42.04 -18.18
C GLU A 170 32.62 -41.86 -18.25
N MET A 171 31.89 -42.98 -18.20
CA MET A 171 30.41 -42.92 -18.14
C MET A 171 29.90 -42.21 -16.87
N ASN A 172 30.50 -42.54 -15.73
CA ASN A 172 30.13 -41.89 -14.46
C ASN A 172 30.47 -40.39 -14.47
N GLU A 173 31.59 -39.98 -15.10
CA GLU A 173 31.96 -38.57 -15.25
C GLU A 173 30.96 -37.80 -16.12
N GLU A 174 30.49 -38.41 -17.22
CA GLU A 174 29.48 -37.80 -18.07
C GLU A 174 28.12 -37.68 -17.31
N ALA A 175 27.72 -38.70 -16.55
CA ALA A 175 26.54 -38.69 -15.72
C ALA A 175 26.62 -37.57 -14.65
N LEU A 176 27.79 -37.37 -14.01
CA LEU A 176 28.02 -36.28 -13.08
C LEU A 176 27.83 -34.91 -13.75
N LYS A 177 28.44 -34.70 -14.92
CA LYS A 177 28.31 -33.45 -15.68
C LYS A 177 26.84 -33.15 -16.02
N VAL A 178 26.08 -34.13 -16.47
CA VAL A 178 24.65 -34.01 -16.77
C VAL A 178 23.89 -33.63 -15.50
N LYS A 179 24.14 -34.29 -14.37
CA LYS A 179 23.51 -34.00 -13.07
C LYS A 179 23.82 -32.58 -12.60
N GLN A 180 25.08 -32.16 -12.71
CA GLN A 180 25.51 -30.79 -12.32
C GLN A 180 24.87 -29.71 -13.20
N LEU A 181 24.74 -29.94 -14.51
CA LEU A 181 24.03 -29.03 -15.41
C LEU A 181 22.56 -28.94 -15.04
N GLN A 182 21.89 -30.04 -14.70
CA GLN A 182 20.52 -30.08 -14.26
C GLN A 182 20.31 -29.27 -12.96
N LEU A 183 21.19 -29.48 -11.97
CA LEU A 183 21.13 -28.70 -10.71
C LEU A 183 21.27 -27.19 -10.94
N LYS A 184 22.16 -26.78 -11.86
CA LYS A 184 22.29 -25.36 -12.22
C LYS A 184 21.03 -24.81 -12.87
N ASP A 185 20.44 -25.53 -13.81
CA ASP A 185 19.20 -25.14 -14.48
C ASP A 185 18.02 -25.06 -13.51
N ASP A 186 17.91 -26.06 -12.61
CA ASP A 186 16.85 -26.11 -11.62
C ASP A 186 16.97 -24.98 -10.59
N PHE A 187 18.19 -24.66 -10.11
CA PHE A 187 18.39 -23.51 -9.23
C PHE A 187 18.11 -22.17 -9.94
N ALA A 188 18.58 -22.00 -11.18
CA ALA A 188 18.31 -20.80 -11.97
C ALA A 188 16.80 -20.59 -12.17
N PHE A 189 16.06 -21.66 -12.43
CA PHE A 189 14.61 -21.61 -12.55
C PHE A 189 13.93 -21.18 -11.24
N ILE A 190 14.29 -21.78 -10.09
CA ILE A 190 13.74 -21.39 -8.79
C ILE A 190 14.08 -19.91 -8.47
N ALA A 191 15.33 -19.51 -8.74
CA ALA A 191 15.76 -18.12 -8.53
C ALA A 191 14.96 -17.13 -9.38
N GLN A 192 14.63 -17.49 -10.63
CA GLN A 192 13.77 -16.69 -11.49
C GLN A 192 12.33 -16.62 -10.94
N CYS A 193 11.78 -17.74 -10.45
CA CYS A 193 10.44 -17.77 -9.83
C CYS A 193 10.36 -16.92 -8.55
N ASN A 194 11.48 -16.74 -7.84
CA ASN A 194 11.54 -15.88 -6.65
C ASN A 194 11.36 -14.39 -6.97
N ILE A 195 11.68 -13.96 -8.18
CA ILE A 195 11.42 -12.60 -8.66
C ILE A 195 9.93 -12.49 -8.98
N GLY A 196 9.25 -11.51 -8.40
CA GLY A 196 7.82 -11.29 -8.65
C GLY A 196 7.53 -11.01 -10.12
N THR A 197 6.53 -11.68 -10.66
CA THR A 197 6.05 -11.52 -12.05
C THR A 197 4.62 -11.01 -12.06
N GLU A 198 4.16 -10.47 -13.18
CA GLU A 198 2.76 -10.06 -13.33
C GLU A 198 1.82 -11.27 -13.44
N PHE A 199 2.31 -12.39 -13.97
CA PHE A 199 1.56 -13.63 -14.11
C PHE A 199 2.48 -14.84 -14.09
N MET A 200 2.10 -15.90 -13.35
CA MET A 200 2.78 -17.19 -13.34
C MET A 200 1.91 -18.24 -14.03
N ASP A 201 2.44 -18.91 -15.06
CA ASP A 201 1.72 -19.94 -15.79
C ASP A 201 1.69 -21.29 -15.04
N GLN A 202 0.77 -22.16 -15.45
CA GLN A 202 0.56 -23.47 -14.83
C GLN A 202 1.78 -24.38 -14.98
N ASN A 203 2.51 -24.32 -16.10
CA ASN A 203 3.69 -25.16 -16.34
C ASN A 203 4.81 -24.82 -15.36
N THR A 204 5.00 -23.52 -15.07
CA THR A 204 5.92 -23.02 -14.07
C THR A 204 5.58 -23.56 -12.68
N ASN A 205 4.31 -23.52 -12.28
CA ASN A 205 3.83 -24.08 -11.01
C ASN A 205 4.07 -25.60 -10.93
N GLU A 206 3.81 -26.34 -12.00
CA GLU A 206 4.05 -27.79 -12.03
C GLU A 206 5.54 -28.12 -11.94
N ARG A 207 6.42 -27.34 -12.57
CA ARG A 207 7.87 -27.53 -12.45
C ARG A 207 8.33 -27.27 -11.01
N LEU A 208 7.86 -26.21 -10.35
CA LEU A 208 8.16 -25.94 -8.94
C LEU A 208 7.73 -27.10 -8.05
N LYS A 209 6.52 -27.63 -8.23
CA LYS A 209 6.00 -28.78 -7.46
C LYS A 209 6.82 -30.06 -7.69
N ARG A 210 7.40 -30.25 -8.87
CA ARG A 210 8.32 -31.39 -9.12
C ARG A 210 9.64 -31.18 -8.41
N LEU A 211 10.23 -29.98 -8.50
CA LEU A 211 11.50 -29.65 -7.85
C LEU A 211 11.40 -29.71 -6.34
N ALA A 212 10.27 -29.30 -5.78
CA ALA A 212 10.01 -29.38 -4.34
C ALA A 212 10.14 -30.81 -3.77
N LYS A 213 9.86 -31.84 -4.60
CA LYS A 213 9.95 -33.25 -4.19
C LYS A 213 11.37 -33.81 -4.18
N ILE A 214 12.36 -33.09 -4.71
CA ILE A 214 13.77 -33.48 -4.56
C ILE A 214 14.10 -33.47 -3.09
N THR A 215 14.85 -34.49 -2.62
CA THR A 215 15.19 -34.64 -1.21
C THR A 215 16.69 -34.49 -1.00
N TRP A 216 17.05 -34.09 0.21
CA TRP A 216 18.42 -34.00 0.71
C TRP A 216 18.46 -34.49 2.16
N GLU A 217 19.61 -34.86 2.67
CA GLU A 217 19.75 -35.36 4.03
C GLU A 217 20.31 -34.28 4.96
N ARG A 218 19.58 -34.01 6.05
CA ARG A 218 19.98 -33.11 7.12
C ARG A 218 20.58 -33.92 8.28
N HIS A 219 21.81 -33.60 8.65
CA HIS A 219 22.58 -34.28 9.70
C HIS A 219 22.63 -33.48 11.00
N PHE A 220 22.23 -32.22 11.00
CA PHE A 220 22.24 -31.35 12.17
C PHE A 220 20.83 -31.19 12.73
N ASP A 221 20.76 -31.08 14.06
CA ASP A 221 19.53 -30.83 14.77
C ASP A 221 19.05 -29.40 14.50
N ASP A 222 17.80 -29.24 14.03
CA ASP A 222 17.16 -27.98 13.69
C ASP A 222 16.59 -27.23 14.91
N GLN A 223 16.56 -27.86 16.08
CA GLN A 223 16.13 -27.24 17.33
C GLN A 223 17.26 -26.48 18.05
N LEU A 224 18.51 -26.80 17.73
CA LEU A 224 19.66 -26.14 18.34
C LEU A 224 19.77 -24.68 17.90
N GLY A 225 19.78 -23.77 18.86
CA GLY A 225 19.90 -22.33 18.63
C GLY A 225 18.56 -21.60 18.49
N LEU A 226 17.44 -22.30 18.58
CA LEU A 226 16.11 -21.71 18.61
C LEU A 226 15.77 -21.12 19.98
N SER A 227 14.99 -20.04 19.97
CA SER A 227 14.38 -19.49 21.18
C SER A 227 13.25 -20.37 21.71
N PRO A 228 12.85 -20.25 23.00
CA PRO A 228 11.71 -21.00 23.54
C PRO A 228 10.41 -20.78 22.71
N VAL A 229 10.19 -19.60 22.18
CA VAL A 229 8.99 -19.29 21.38
C VAL A 229 9.02 -20.04 20.04
N GLU A 230 10.17 -20.15 19.40
CA GLU A 230 10.33 -20.91 18.16
C GLU A 230 10.18 -22.42 18.42
N LEU A 231 10.70 -22.93 19.53
CA LEU A 231 10.55 -24.34 19.95
C LEU A 231 9.08 -24.71 20.20
N ASP A 232 8.30 -23.80 20.79
CA ASP A 232 6.86 -24.00 21.03
C ASP A 232 6.04 -24.07 19.75
N GLN A 233 6.56 -23.53 18.66
CA GLN A 233 5.93 -23.59 17.33
C GLN A 233 6.27 -24.87 16.55
N GLN A 234 7.31 -25.60 16.98
CA GLN A 234 7.66 -26.88 16.36
C GLN A 234 6.73 -27.99 16.87
N THR A 235 6.13 -28.70 15.93
CA THR A 235 5.17 -29.78 16.22
C THR A 235 5.81 -31.14 16.44
N ASP A 236 7.06 -31.31 15.99
CA ASP A 236 7.73 -32.61 16.00
C ASP A 236 8.78 -32.73 17.13
N ALA A 237 8.55 -33.70 18.02
CA ALA A 237 9.54 -34.11 18.99
C ALA A 237 10.73 -34.79 18.28
N THR A 238 11.95 -34.44 18.68
CA THR A 238 13.26 -35.05 18.36
C THR A 238 13.22 -36.13 17.29
N THR A 239 13.43 -35.75 16.03
CA THR A 239 13.65 -36.69 14.91
C THR A 239 15.04 -37.29 15.02
N THR A 240 15.15 -38.61 14.80
CA THR A 240 16.46 -39.27 14.69
C THR A 240 17.19 -38.83 13.43
N LEU A 241 18.40 -38.29 13.60
CA LEU A 241 19.28 -37.88 12.51
C LEU A 241 19.98 -39.07 11.88
N PRO A 242 20.25 -39.05 10.57
CA PRO A 242 19.90 -38.01 9.59
C PRO A 242 18.41 -38.01 9.23
N VAL A 243 17.89 -36.84 8.81
CA VAL A 243 16.51 -36.65 8.35
C VAL A 243 16.49 -36.35 6.87
N THR A 244 15.64 -37.06 6.13
CA THR A 244 15.39 -36.74 4.70
C THR A 244 14.41 -35.60 4.60
N GLU A 245 14.84 -34.46 4.05
CA GLU A 245 14.02 -33.28 3.86
C GLU A 245 13.76 -32.97 2.39
N GLN A 246 12.67 -32.26 2.11
CA GLN A 246 12.37 -31.77 0.77
C GLN A 246 13.21 -30.53 0.45
N LEU A 247 13.54 -30.36 -0.83
CA LEU A 247 14.31 -29.20 -1.33
C LEU A 247 13.58 -27.88 -1.11
N LEU A 248 12.25 -27.85 -1.36
CA LEU A 248 11.35 -26.74 -1.06
C LEU A 248 10.28 -27.27 -0.12
N ALA A 249 10.25 -26.77 1.11
CA ALA A 249 9.38 -27.29 2.13
C ALA A 249 8.31 -26.28 2.57
N ASP A 250 7.08 -26.80 2.73
CA ASP A 250 5.99 -26.12 3.42
C ASP A 250 5.74 -26.88 4.74
N LYS A 251 6.49 -26.50 5.77
CA LYS A 251 6.44 -27.15 7.09
C LYS A 251 5.37 -26.50 7.97
N ALA A 252 4.95 -27.21 9.03
CA ALA A 252 3.97 -26.69 9.99
C ALA A 252 4.46 -25.42 10.72
N GLU A 253 5.75 -25.36 11.07
CA GLU A 253 6.39 -24.20 11.68
C GLU A 253 6.43 -22.96 10.78
N HIS A 254 6.21 -23.12 9.48
CA HIS A 254 6.09 -21.98 8.56
C HIS A 254 4.73 -21.26 8.67
N ILE A 255 3.76 -21.87 9.35
CA ILE A 255 2.42 -21.31 9.52
C ILE A 255 2.35 -20.59 10.86
N ILE A 256 2.27 -19.25 10.79
CA ILE A 256 2.12 -18.42 11.98
C ILE A 256 0.63 -18.20 12.25
N PRO A 257 0.11 -18.64 13.39
CA PRO A 257 -1.29 -18.46 13.73
C PRO A 257 -1.62 -16.98 13.88
N ARG A 258 -2.86 -16.63 13.58
CA ARG A 258 -3.36 -15.28 13.82
C ARG A 258 -3.57 -15.06 15.31
N ASN A 259 -3.18 -13.88 15.80
CA ASN A 259 -3.47 -13.49 17.17
C ASN A 259 -4.98 -13.28 17.34
N GLN A 260 -5.65 -14.16 18.08
CA GLN A 260 -7.10 -14.16 18.26
C GLN A 260 -7.63 -12.86 18.87
N LYS A 261 -6.91 -12.23 19.83
CA LYS A 261 -7.31 -10.93 20.39
C LYS A 261 -7.31 -9.80 19.38
N ALA A 262 -6.37 -9.81 18.42
CA ALA A 262 -6.36 -8.82 17.34
C ALA A 262 -7.47 -9.09 16.30
N ALA A 263 -7.94 -10.33 16.20
CA ALA A 263 -9.03 -10.71 15.30
C ALA A 263 -10.42 -10.34 15.84
N GLU A 264 -10.62 -10.41 17.15
CA GLU A 264 -11.88 -10.03 17.81
C GLU A 264 -12.06 -8.50 17.87
N ASP A 265 -10.97 -7.74 17.97
CA ASP A 265 -10.96 -6.28 17.93
C ASP A 265 -11.02 -5.70 16.50
N ALA A 266 -10.74 -6.52 15.49
CA ALA A 266 -10.76 -6.08 14.10
C ALA A 266 -12.21 -6.11 13.60
N TRP A 267 -12.81 -4.94 13.45
CA TRP A 267 -14.00 -4.77 12.64
C TRP A 267 -13.64 -5.22 11.21
N ALA A 268 -13.97 -6.47 10.90
CA ALA A 268 -13.87 -6.98 9.55
C ALA A 268 -15.03 -6.37 8.76
N GLY A 269 -14.76 -5.35 7.95
CA GLY A 269 -15.69 -4.88 6.94
C GLY A 269 -16.12 -6.07 6.06
N GLU A 270 -17.33 -6.06 5.57
CA GLU A 270 -17.93 -7.19 4.86
C GLU A 270 -17.09 -7.67 3.67
N ASN A 271 -16.27 -6.79 3.06
CA ASN A 271 -15.50 -7.09 1.86
C ASN A 271 -13.99 -7.36 2.10
N LEU A 272 -13.47 -7.28 3.31
CA LEU A 272 -12.09 -7.63 3.59
C LEU A 272 -11.99 -9.08 4.10
N SER A 273 -11.88 -10.03 3.16
CA SER A 273 -11.75 -11.46 3.48
C SER A 273 -10.50 -11.73 4.31
N GLN A 274 -10.72 -12.17 5.54
CA GLN A 274 -9.66 -12.47 6.49
C GLN A 274 -9.04 -13.84 6.20
N PRO A 275 -7.71 -13.96 5.98
CA PRO A 275 -7.04 -15.24 5.84
C PRO A 275 -7.08 -16.05 7.13
N GLU A 276 -7.02 -17.38 7.01
CA GLU A 276 -7.00 -18.32 8.14
C GLU A 276 -5.80 -18.10 9.05
N TYR A 277 -4.62 -17.85 8.47
CA TYR A 277 -3.35 -17.68 9.20
C TYR A 277 -2.92 -16.22 9.26
N GLY A 278 -2.06 -15.89 10.22
CA GLY A 278 -1.40 -14.59 10.31
C GLY A 278 -0.35 -14.43 9.23
N PHE A 279 0.52 -15.44 9.04
CA PHE A 279 1.49 -15.55 7.95
C PHE A 279 1.66 -17.01 7.54
N ASN A 280 2.08 -17.22 6.29
CA ASN A 280 2.54 -18.50 5.79
C ASN A 280 3.91 -18.32 5.11
N HIS A 281 4.94 -18.84 5.76
CA HIS A 281 6.33 -18.75 5.33
C HIS A 281 6.79 -19.97 4.52
N GLY A 282 5.87 -20.86 4.11
CA GLY A 282 6.17 -22.00 3.25
C GLY A 282 6.91 -21.58 1.99
N GLU A 283 7.96 -22.32 1.62
CA GLU A 283 8.81 -21.95 0.48
C GLU A 283 8.10 -22.16 -0.85
N LEU A 284 7.50 -23.35 -1.03
CA LEU A 284 6.71 -23.65 -2.21
C LEU A 284 5.48 -22.74 -2.30
N TYR A 285 4.80 -22.53 -1.17
CA TYR A 285 3.65 -21.63 -1.06
C TYR A 285 4.01 -20.22 -1.56
N ASN A 286 5.11 -19.64 -1.08
CA ASN A 286 5.55 -18.32 -1.51
C ASN A 286 5.99 -18.28 -2.98
N LEU A 287 6.76 -19.27 -3.44
CA LEU A 287 7.23 -19.34 -4.84
C LEU A 287 6.08 -19.45 -5.84
N THR A 288 4.96 -20.08 -5.47
CA THR A 288 3.79 -20.28 -6.33
C THR A 288 2.80 -19.10 -6.34
N ILE A 289 3.13 -17.97 -5.74
CA ILE A 289 2.31 -16.74 -5.86
C ILE A 289 2.13 -16.38 -7.34
N GLU A 290 0.88 -16.23 -7.76
CA GLU A 290 0.54 -16.03 -9.18
C GLU A 290 0.92 -14.64 -9.69
N SER A 291 0.80 -13.60 -8.86
CA SER A 291 1.08 -12.21 -9.22
C SER A 291 1.75 -11.45 -8.09
N GLY A 292 2.85 -10.78 -8.39
CA GLY A 292 3.64 -10.00 -7.44
C GLY A 292 4.47 -10.86 -6.48
N THR A 293 4.73 -10.33 -5.29
CA THR A 293 5.62 -10.92 -4.28
C THR A 293 4.92 -11.28 -2.97
N LEU A 294 3.68 -10.82 -2.76
CA LEU A 294 2.96 -10.92 -1.49
C LEU A 294 2.02 -12.13 -1.47
N THR A 295 2.06 -12.90 -0.38
CA THR A 295 1.04 -13.91 -0.08
C THR A 295 -0.31 -13.24 0.22
N LYS A 296 -1.39 -14.04 0.30
CA LYS A 296 -2.72 -13.54 0.68
C LYS A 296 -2.72 -12.97 2.12
N GLU A 297 -1.98 -13.59 3.03
CA GLU A 297 -1.82 -13.15 4.41
C GLU A 297 -1.08 -11.81 4.49
N GLU A 298 0.01 -11.67 3.75
CA GLU A 298 0.80 -10.45 3.69
C GLU A 298 0.03 -9.31 3.03
N ARG A 299 -0.70 -9.60 1.95
CA ARG A 299 -1.58 -8.63 1.29
C ARG A 299 -2.69 -8.16 2.22
N PHE A 300 -3.33 -9.09 2.94
CA PHE A 300 -4.30 -8.74 3.96
C PHE A 300 -3.68 -7.84 5.03
N ARG A 301 -2.48 -8.16 5.53
CA ARG A 301 -1.78 -7.38 6.55
C ARG A 301 -1.47 -5.96 6.10
N ILE A 302 -1.11 -5.78 4.81
CA ILE A 302 -0.95 -4.44 4.23
C ILE A 302 -2.30 -3.73 4.17
N ASN A 303 -3.35 -4.41 3.68
CA ASN A 303 -4.68 -3.82 3.51
C ASN A 303 -5.37 -3.50 4.85
N GLU A 304 -5.03 -4.23 5.90
CA GLU A 304 -5.53 -4.01 7.27
C GLU A 304 -5.21 -2.60 7.83
N HIS A 305 -4.27 -1.86 7.21
CA HIS A 305 -3.97 -0.48 7.61
C HIS A 305 -5.21 0.41 7.56
N ILE A 306 -6.17 0.14 6.66
CA ILE A 306 -7.40 0.94 6.57
C ILE A 306 -8.26 0.82 7.83
N LEU A 307 -8.36 -0.38 8.41
CA LEU A 307 -9.09 -0.62 9.65
C LEU A 307 -8.43 0.14 10.82
N THR A 308 -7.09 0.14 10.83
CA THR A 308 -6.33 0.93 11.81
C THR A 308 -6.56 2.43 11.60
N THR A 309 -6.58 2.91 10.35
CA THR A 309 -6.89 4.32 10.04
C THR A 309 -8.26 4.70 10.57
N ILE A 310 -9.29 3.87 10.32
CA ILE A 310 -10.65 4.09 10.83
C ILE A 310 -10.64 4.21 12.35
N LYS A 311 -10.11 3.20 13.04
CA LYS A 311 -10.07 3.16 14.51
C LYS A 311 -9.35 4.37 15.11
N MET A 312 -8.24 4.79 14.51
CA MET A 312 -7.48 5.94 14.97
C MET A 312 -8.22 7.26 14.73
N LEU A 313 -8.77 7.46 13.53
CA LEU A 313 -9.43 8.72 13.20
C LEU A 313 -10.79 8.86 13.90
N GLU A 314 -11.62 7.82 13.97
CA GLU A 314 -12.91 7.87 14.64
C GLU A 314 -12.80 8.08 16.17
N SER A 315 -11.63 7.81 16.76
CA SER A 315 -11.38 8.07 18.20
C SER A 315 -11.07 9.52 18.53
N LEU A 316 -10.81 10.37 17.53
CA LEU A 316 -10.45 11.78 17.76
C LEU A 316 -11.67 12.68 17.86
N PRO A 317 -11.66 13.68 18.77
CA PRO A 317 -12.73 14.65 18.87
C PRO A 317 -12.56 15.74 17.79
N TYR A 318 -13.32 15.64 16.71
CA TYR A 318 -13.31 16.66 15.66
C TYR A 318 -14.28 17.80 15.99
N PRO A 319 -13.91 19.05 15.69
CA PRO A 319 -14.89 20.13 15.63
C PRO A 319 -15.82 19.93 14.41
N ASP A 320 -16.99 20.58 14.43
CA ASP A 320 -18.04 20.38 13.41
C ASP A 320 -17.54 20.62 11.98
N GLU A 321 -16.67 21.63 11.80
CA GLU A 321 -16.06 22.00 10.51
C GLU A 321 -15.06 20.98 9.94
N LEU A 322 -14.66 19.98 10.73
CA LEU A 322 -13.70 18.92 10.34
C LEU A 322 -14.29 17.50 10.52
N SER A 323 -15.60 17.40 10.68
CA SER A 323 -16.30 16.16 11.04
C SER A 323 -16.26 15.08 9.95
N ASN A 324 -16.02 15.48 8.69
CA ASN A 324 -15.94 14.53 7.56
C ASN A 324 -14.55 13.92 7.35
N ILE A 325 -13.52 14.37 8.07
CA ILE A 325 -12.14 13.84 7.92
C ILE A 325 -12.10 12.31 8.02
N PRO A 326 -12.68 11.64 9.05
CA PRO A 326 -12.63 10.20 9.16
C PRO A 326 -13.25 9.51 7.94
N ARG A 327 -14.37 10.05 7.44
CA ARG A 327 -15.08 9.51 6.29
C ARG A 327 -14.25 9.63 5.01
N TYR A 328 -13.77 10.83 4.68
CA TYR A 328 -12.99 11.08 3.45
C TYR A 328 -11.65 10.34 3.44
N ALA A 329 -10.96 10.26 4.58
CA ALA A 329 -9.67 9.60 4.69
C ALA A 329 -9.75 8.07 4.54
N THR A 330 -10.89 7.44 4.84
CA THR A 330 -10.99 5.98 4.97
C THR A 330 -11.73 5.29 3.84
N THR A 331 -12.03 5.99 2.74
CA THR A 331 -12.79 5.45 1.59
C THR A 331 -11.95 5.26 0.33
N HIS A 332 -10.67 5.61 0.35
CA HIS A 332 -9.81 5.56 -0.84
C HIS A 332 -9.55 4.13 -1.41
N LEU A 333 -9.95 3.08 -0.69
CA LEU A 333 -9.88 1.67 -1.12
C LEU A 333 -11.26 1.08 -1.45
N GLU A 334 -12.32 1.89 -1.40
CA GLU A 334 -13.63 1.51 -1.91
C GLU A 334 -13.67 1.58 -3.44
N THR A 335 -14.77 1.11 -4.05
CA THR A 335 -14.97 1.13 -5.50
C THR A 335 -16.41 1.53 -5.82
N MET A 336 -16.65 2.07 -7.02
CA MET A 336 -17.99 2.53 -7.40
C MET A 336 -19.03 1.40 -7.46
N ASN A 337 -18.60 0.16 -7.74
CA ASN A 337 -19.48 -1.01 -7.82
C ASN A 337 -19.63 -1.79 -6.49
N GLY A 338 -19.07 -1.29 -5.38
CA GLY A 338 -19.20 -1.91 -4.05
C GLY A 338 -18.30 -3.12 -3.79
N THR A 339 -17.37 -3.47 -4.70
CA THR A 339 -16.41 -4.56 -4.48
C THR A 339 -15.16 -4.13 -3.70
N GLY A 340 -15.05 -2.84 -3.40
CA GLY A 340 -13.99 -2.26 -2.58
C GLY A 340 -14.12 -2.63 -1.10
N TYR A 341 -13.20 -2.15 -0.31
CA TYR A 341 -13.17 -2.43 1.13
C TYR A 341 -12.77 -1.18 1.92
N PRO A 342 -13.04 -1.09 3.23
CA PRO A 342 -13.54 -2.16 4.10
C PRO A 342 -15.07 -2.27 4.18
N ARG A 343 -15.82 -1.25 3.72
CA ARG A 343 -17.27 -1.12 3.96
C ARG A 343 -18.11 -1.61 2.78
N GLY A 344 -17.51 -1.84 1.60
CA GLY A 344 -18.22 -2.21 0.39
C GLY A 344 -19.19 -1.12 -0.11
N LEU A 345 -18.76 0.13 -0.02
CA LEU A 345 -19.55 1.29 -0.43
C LEU A 345 -19.73 1.33 -1.94
N THR A 346 -20.91 1.74 -2.37
CA THR A 346 -21.25 1.90 -3.78
C THR A 346 -21.21 3.36 -4.23
N ALA A 347 -21.43 3.60 -5.51
CA ALA A 347 -21.49 4.94 -6.09
C ALA A 347 -22.48 5.86 -5.34
N ASP A 348 -23.62 5.34 -4.89
CA ASP A 348 -24.63 6.14 -4.18
C ASP A 348 -24.18 6.56 -2.77
N ASP A 349 -23.22 5.83 -2.18
CA ASP A 349 -22.70 6.08 -0.85
C ASP A 349 -21.46 7.01 -0.85
N LEU A 350 -20.80 7.17 -2.00
CA LEU A 350 -19.54 7.89 -2.14
C LEU A 350 -19.77 9.32 -2.63
N SER A 351 -19.33 10.30 -1.83
CA SER A 351 -19.36 11.71 -2.20
C SER A 351 -18.21 12.09 -3.13
N VAL A 352 -18.30 13.26 -3.78
CA VAL A 352 -17.26 13.77 -4.70
C VAL A 352 -15.87 13.84 -4.06
N PRO A 353 -15.67 14.35 -2.82
CA PRO A 353 -14.37 14.33 -2.14
C PRO A 353 -13.76 12.93 -2.07
N GLU A 354 -14.55 11.92 -1.72
CA GLU A 354 -14.10 10.54 -1.61
C GLU A 354 -13.64 9.98 -2.95
N ARG A 355 -14.42 10.20 -4.03
CA ARG A 355 -14.09 9.78 -5.39
C ARG A 355 -12.81 10.43 -5.92
N ILE A 356 -12.57 11.70 -5.58
CA ILE A 356 -11.34 12.43 -5.94
C ILE A 356 -10.13 11.79 -5.25
N ILE A 357 -10.20 11.51 -3.94
CA ILE A 357 -9.09 10.87 -3.22
C ILE A 357 -8.82 9.46 -3.75
N MET A 358 -9.88 8.69 -4.10
CA MET A 358 -9.76 7.37 -4.72
C MET A 358 -8.95 7.42 -6.01
N LEU A 359 -9.29 8.33 -6.93
CA LEU A 359 -8.57 8.50 -8.20
C LEU A 359 -7.12 8.93 -7.96
N ALA A 360 -6.90 9.92 -7.10
CA ALA A 360 -5.57 10.43 -6.78
C ALA A 360 -4.67 9.34 -6.19
N ASN A 361 -5.19 8.53 -5.27
CA ASN A 361 -4.48 7.42 -4.65
C ASN A 361 -4.01 6.37 -5.68
N VAL A 362 -4.89 5.99 -6.61
CA VAL A 362 -4.56 4.99 -7.65
C VAL A 362 -3.58 5.56 -8.67
N PHE A 363 -3.80 6.79 -9.15
CA PHE A 363 -2.92 7.42 -10.14
C PHE A 363 -1.51 7.61 -9.60
N GLU A 364 -1.38 8.12 -8.38
CA GLU A 364 -0.08 8.27 -7.73
C GLU A 364 0.62 6.91 -7.60
N ALA A 365 -0.05 5.87 -7.10
CA ALA A 365 0.52 4.53 -6.96
C ALA A 365 0.95 3.87 -8.29
N LEU A 366 0.35 4.24 -9.42
CA LEU A 366 0.76 3.79 -10.75
C LEU A 366 1.99 4.51 -11.28
N THR A 367 2.13 5.80 -10.97
CA THR A 367 3.19 6.68 -11.48
C THR A 367 4.39 6.79 -10.56
N ALA A 368 4.27 6.34 -9.30
CA ALA A 368 5.36 6.35 -8.33
C ALA A 368 6.58 5.58 -8.84
N ALA A 369 7.74 6.24 -8.83
CA ALA A 369 9.05 5.70 -9.26
C ALA A 369 9.90 5.20 -8.09
N ASP A 370 9.30 5.09 -6.92
CA ASP A 370 9.94 4.86 -5.64
C ASP A 370 10.35 3.40 -5.36
N ARG A 371 9.95 2.45 -6.23
CA ARG A 371 10.23 1.02 -6.06
C ARG A 371 11.21 0.49 -7.11
N PRO A 372 12.47 0.20 -6.77
CA PRO A 372 13.52 -0.19 -7.74
C PRO A 372 13.24 -1.51 -8.45
N TYR A 373 12.34 -2.35 -7.92
CA TYR A 373 11.94 -3.62 -8.51
C TYR A 373 10.69 -3.53 -9.40
N LYS A 374 9.98 -2.39 -9.39
CA LYS A 374 8.83 -2.13 -10.24
C LYS A 374 9.09 -0.89 -11.09
N LYS A 375 9.18 -1.05 -12.40
CA LYS A 375 9.26 0.12 -13.29
C LYS A 375 8.01 0.96 -13.13
N ALA A 376 8.20 2.24 -12.83
CA ALA A 376 7.12 3.21 -12.84
C ALA A 376 6.43 3.20 -14.21
N LYS A 377 5.11 3.34 -14.21
CA LYS A 377 4.35 3.40 -15.47
C LYS A 377 4.57 4.76 -16.13
N THR A 378 4.53 4.81 -17.46
CA THR A 378 4.45 6.06 -18.17
C THR A 378 3.07 6.69 -17.99
N LEU A 379 2.97 7.97 -18.27
CA LEU A 379 1.72 8.73 -18.12
C LEU A 379 0.58 8.10 -18.94
N SER A 380 0.85 7.75 -20.21
CA SER A 380 -0.15 7.11 -21.08
C SER A 380 -0.62 5.76 -20.54
N VAL A 381 0.30 4.95 -20.01
CA VAL A 381 -0.03 3.64 -19.42
C VAL A 381 -0.83 3.81 -18.13
N ALA A 382 -0.48 4.78 -17.28
CA ALA A 382 -1.23 5.06 -16.05
C ALA A 382 -2.68 5.49 -16.36
N ILE A 383 -2.87 6.39 -17.33
CA ILE A 383 -4.20 6.82 -17.79
C ILE A 383 -4.99 5.67 -18.42
N PHE A 384 -4.34 4.83 -19.23
CA PHE A 384 -4.99 3.64 -19.79
C PHE A 384 -5.49 2.68 -18.69
N ILE A 385 -4.69 2.46 -17.64
CA ILE A 385 -5.10 1.62 -16.51
C ILE A 385 -6.27 2.25 -15.74
N LEU A 386 -6.24 3.56 -15.49
CA LEU A 386 -7.38 4.27 -14.87
C LEU A 386 -8.65 4.11 -15.71
N HIS A 387 -8.55 4.26 -17.03
CA HIS A 387 -9.68 4.06 -17.94
C HIS A 387 -10.24 2.62 -17.83
N GLN A 388 -9.38 1.60 -17.76
CA GLN A 388 -9.82 0.22 -17.55
C GLN A 388 -10.57 0.06 -16.21
N LEU A 389 -10.14 0.74 -15.14
CA LEU A 389 -10.85 0.73 -13.87
C LEU A 389 -12.22 1.43 -13.95
N VAL A 390 -12.32 2.49 -14.74
CA VAL A 390 -13.60 3.17 -15.04
C VAL A 390 -14.56 2.26 -15.81
N GLU A 391 -14.07 1.57 -16.85
CA GLU A 391 -14.88 0.60 -17.63
C GLU A 391 -15.38 -0.58 -16.79
N GLN A 392 -14.66 -0.93 -15.72
CA GLN A 392 -15.04 -1.97 -14.76
C GLN A 392 -15.91 -1.45 -13.61
N GLU A 393 -16.35 -0.19 -13.65
CA GLU A 393 -17.10 0.48 -12.58
C GLU A 393 -16.38 0.46 -11.22
N LEU A 394 -15.05 0.42 -11.22
CA LEU A 394 -14.23 0.52 -10.02
C LEU A 394 -13.89 1.97 -9.66
N MET A 395 -13.88 2.85 -10.65
CA MET A 395 -13.52 4.27 -10.52
C MET A 395 -14.62 5.15 -11.13
N ASP A 396 -14.80 6.34 -10.58
CA ASP A 396 -15.78 7.30 -11.07
C ASP A 396 -15.40 7.87 -12.43
N ARG A 397 -16.33 7.80 -13.39
CA ARG A 397 -16.12 8.27 -14.75
C ARG A 397 -16.06 9.80 -14.84
N ASP A 398 -16.95 10.51 -14.16
CA ASP A 398 -17.02 11.96 -14.25
C ASP A 398 -15.78 12.60 -13.62
N VAL A 399 -15.31 12.07 -12.51
CA VAL A 399 -14.03 12.49 -11.87
C VAL A 399 -12.83 12.18 -12.79
N PHE A 400 -12.83 11.04 -13.49
CA PHE A 400 -11.78 10.67 -14.43
C PHE A 400 -11.79 11.59 -15.68
N GLU A 401 -12.94 11.88 -16.26
CA GLU A 401 -13.05 12.78 -17.42
C GLU A 401 -12.65 14.21 -17.02
N LEU A 402 -13.06 14.70 -15.85
CA LEU A 402 -12.58 15.99 -15.32
C LEU A 402 -11.05 16.00 -15.15
N PHE A 403 -10.47 14.92 -14.65
CA PHE A 403 -9.01 14.80 -14.51
C PHE A 403 -8.27 14.97 -15.84
N LEU A 404 -8.84 14.45 -16.93
CA LEU A 404 -8.29 14.59 -18.28
C LEU A 404 -8.57 15.98 -18.89
N THR A 405 -9.81 16.41 -18.90
CA THR A 405 -10.25 17.65 -19.60
C THR A 405 -9.72 18.91 -18.94
N SER A 406 -9.57 18.94 -17.62
CA SER A 406 -8.96 20.05 -16.88
C SER A 406 -7.43 20.15 -17.06
N GLY A 407 -6.78 19.09 -17.58
CA GLY A 407 -5.33 19.04 -17.71
C GLY A 407 -4.58 18.80 -16.39
N VAL A 408 -5.25 18.48 -15.30
CA VAL A 408 -4.63 18.20 -13.98
C VAL A 408 -3.61 17.07 -14.09
N TYR A 409 -3.90 16.01 -14.86
CA TYR A 409 -2.98 14.90 -15.11
C TYR A 409 -1.63 15.36 -15.67
N LYS A 410 -1.65 16.31 -16.61
CA LYS A 410 -0.47 16.85 -17.26
C LYS A 410 0.30 17.77 -16.31
N HIS A 411 -0.41 18.66 -15.63
CA HIS A 411 0.20 19.55 -14.63
C HIS A 411 0.88 18.77 -13.51
N TYR A 412 0.26 17.71 -13.01
CA TYR A 412 0.85 16.82 -12.02
C TYR A 412 2.10 16.11 -12.58
N ALA A 413 2.02 15.58 -13.81
CA ALA A 413 3.13 14.89 -14.43
C ALA A 413 4.35 15.79 -14.59
N GLU A 414 4.16 17.02 -15.11
CA GLU A 414 5.24 18.01 -15.29
C GLU A 414 5.92 18.40 -13.96
N LYS A 415 5.18 18.37 -12.86
CA LYS A 415 5.70 18.80 -11.53
C LYS A 415 6.36 17.67 -10.76
N PHE A 416 5.87 16.44 -10.87
CA PHE A 416 6.20 15.37 -9.92
C PHE A 416 6.70 14.06 -10.56
N MET A 417 6.49 13.84 -11.86
CA MET A 417 6.97 12.63 -12.52
C MET A 417 8.35 12.84 -13.14
N ALA A 418 9.10 11.74 -13.31
CA ALA A 418 10.37 11.78 -14.00
C ALA A 418 10.16 12.06 -15.50
N PRO A 419 11.03 12.84 -16.18
CA PRO A 419 10.86 13.18 -17.59
C PRO A 419 10.68 11.96 -18.51
N GLU A 420 11.30 10.82 -18.16
CA GLU A 420 11.24 9.58 -18.94
C GLU A 420 9.86 8.89 -18.86
N GLN A 421 9.03 9.26 -17.88
CA GLN A 421 7.67 8.75 -17.72
C GLN A 421 6.63 9.59 -18.47
N ILE A 422 6.99 10.81 -18.89
CA ILE A 422 6.05 11.73 -19.51
C ILE A 422 6.05 11.48 -21.02
N ASP A 423 5.02 10.82 -21.49
CA ASP A 423 4.76 10.55 -22.90
C ASP A 423 3.46 11.24 -23.35
N GLU A 424 3.21 11.22 -24.65
CA GLU A 424 2.03 11.86 -25.24
C GLU A 424 0.76 11.06 -24.97
N VAL A 425 -0.29 11.74 -24.52
CA VAL A 425 -1.60 11.15 -24.20
C VAL A 425 -2.66 11.76 -25.11
N ASP A 426 -3.29 10.93 -25.92
CA ASP A 426 -4.49 11.29 -26.69
C ASP A 426 -5.73 11.05 -25.81
N ILE A 427 -6.18 12.10 -25.11
CA ILE A 427 -7.33 12.02 -24.18
C ILE A 427 -8.65 11.67 -24.88
N ASN A 428 -8.81 12.02 -26.16
CA ASN A 428 -10.05 11.77 -26.90
C ASN A 428 -10.40 10.27 -26.99
N LYS A 429 -9.42 9.39 -26.82
CA LYS A 429 -9.64 7.94 -26.77
C LYS A 429 -10.37 7.46 -25.51
N PHE A 430 -10.36 8.28 -24.48
CA PHE A 430 -10.82 7.92 -23.12
C PHE A 430 -12.09 8.67 -22.69
N LEU A 431 -12.49 9.72 -23.45
CA LEU A 431 -13.68 10.52 -23.17
C LEU A 431 -14.93 9.88 -23.79
N ARG A 432 -16.10 10.20 -23.22
CA ARG A 432 -17.41 9.91 -23.83
C ARG A 432 -17.51 10.58 -25.21
N GLU A 433 -18.35 10.02 -26.10
CA GLU A 433 -18.50 10.55 -27.45
C GLU A 433 -18.98 12.01 -27.47
N GLU A 434 -19.79 12.42 -26.51
CA GLU A 434 -20.32 13.77 -26.36
C GLU A 434 -19.26 14.81 -25.97
N GLU A 435 -18.14 14.39 -25.41
CA GLU A 435 -17.04 15.24 -24.91
C GLU A 435 -15.79 15.26 -25.79
N ARG A 436 -15.78 14.48 -26.90
CA ARG A 436 -14.58 14.34 -27.77
C ARG A 436 -14.22 15.58 -28.60
N TYR A 437 -15.01 16.65 -28.55
CA TYR A 437 -14.86 17.82 -29.43
C TYR A 437 -14.90 19.16 -28.68
N ILE A 438 -14.72 19.17 -27.36
CA ILE A 438 -14.55 20.37 -26.54
C ILE A 438 -13.05 20.66 -26.38
#